data_e2fae6217b84e8ecb736c6ecdce869db
#
_entry.id   e2fae6217b84e8ecb736c6ecdce869db
#
_cell.length_a   1.000
_cell.length_b   1.000
_cell.length_c   1.000
_cell.angle_alpha   90.00
_cell.angle_beta   90.00
_cell.angle_gamma   90.00
#
_symmetry.space_group_name_H-M   'P 1'
#
loop_
_entity.id
_entity.type
_entity.pdbx_description
1 polymer ?
#
loop_
_entity_poly.entity_id
_entity_poly.type
_entity_poly.pdbx_seq_one_letter_code
_entity_poly.pdbx_strand_id
1 'polypeptide(L)'
;MSHEGTLVATIRVLLADDSEDVLADLREELSKEFDIVGTAGNGEEAVQAVLQLDPDVLVIDIAMPVLNGIQASSRIRKAHPRTKILFLTINEQAEYISAAFSAGASGYVTKRRLASDLATAIREVSLGNTFLSPSLGK
;
A
#
# COMPACT_ATOMS: atom_id res chain seq x y z
N MET A 1 -19.46 15.94 21.72
CA MET A 1 -19.06 15.77 21.27
C MET A 1 -18.28 15.70 21.10
N SER A 2 -18.21 15.60 20.89
CA SER A 2 -17.54 15.38 20.52
C SER A 2 -16.85 15.34 20.12
N HIS A 3 -16.78 15.28 19.99
CA HIS A 3 -16.27 15.15 19.43
C HIS A 3 -15.94 15.30 18.84
N GLU A 4 -16.32 15.32 19.31
CA GLU A 4 -16.21 15.59 18.57
C GLU A 4 -15.68 15.84 17.93
N GLY A 5 -16.00 15.91 18.11
CA GLY A 5 -15.34 16.23 17.47
C GLY A 5 -14.56 16.32 16.67
N THR A 6 -13.86 16.60 16.98
CA THR A 6 -12.93 16.59 15.92
C THR A 6 -12.80 15.23 15.35
N LEU A 7 -13.23 15.15 14.17
CA LEU A 7 -13.18 13.87 13.51
C LEU A 7 -11.92 13.81 12.70
N VAL A 8 -11.04 12.92 13.10
CA VAL A 8 -9.94 12.55 12.26
C VAL A 8 -10.46 11.47 11.33
N ALA A 9 -10.47 11.73 10.06
CA ALA A 9 -10.97 10.76 9.09
C ALA A 9 -10.10 9.51 9.15
N THR A 10 -10.73 8.36 9.21
CA THR A 10 -10.02 7.09 9.18
C THR A 10 -9.39 6.89 7.81
N ILE A 11 -8.13 6.48 7.78
CA ILE A 11 -7.43 6.21 6.54
C ILE A 11 -8.02 4.97 5.88
N ARG A 12 -8.42 5.11 4.62
CA ARG A 12 -9.00 4.02 3.83
C ARG A 12 -7.90 3.33 3.06
N VAL A 13 -7.78 2.01 3.25
CA VAL A 13 -6.67 1.22 2.73
C VAL A 13 -7.18 0.08 1.87
N LEU A 14 -6.59 -0.07 0.69
CA LEU A 14 -6.82 -1.21 -0.19
C LEU A 14 -5.58 -2.10 -0.13
N LEU A 15 -5.77 -3.42 0.01
CA LEU A 15 -4.68 -4.38 0.09
C LEU A 15 -4.60 -5.21 -1.19
N ALA A 16 -3.41 -5.39 -1.74
CA ALA A 16 -3.22 -6.19 -2.95
C ALA A 16 -2.04 -7.14 -2.79
N ASP A 17 -2.32 -8.43 -2.85
CA ASP A 17 -1.33 -9.50 -2.73
C ASP A 17 -1.96 -10.76 -3.31
N ASP A 18 -1.17 -11.62 -3.95
CA ASP A 18 -1.73 -12.84 -4.55
C ASP A 18 -1.92 -13.97 -3.52
N SER A 19 -1.51 -13.77 -2.28
CA SER A 19 -1.73 -14.74 -1.21
C SER A 19 -2.96 -14.38 -0.40
N GLU A 20 -3.99 -15.22 -0.45
CA GLU A 20 -5.21 -14.99 0.33
C GLU A 20 -4.94 -15.02 1.82
N ASP A 21 -3.97 -15.85 2.25
CA ASP A 21 -3.61 -15.91 3.66
C ASP A 21 -2.97 -14.61 4.13
N VAL A 22 -2.08 -14.04 3.32
CA VAL A 22 -1.45 -12.76 3.64
C VAL A 22 -2.52 -11.67 3.71
N LEU A 23 -3.44 -11.64 2.74
CA LEU A 23 -4.52 -10.64 2.74
C LEU A 23 -5.39 -10.75 3.99
N ALA A 24 -5.73 -11.98 4.41
CA ALA A 24 -6.55 -12.19 5.59
C ALA A 24 -5.84 -11.70 6.86
N ASP A 25 -4.56 -12.01 6.99
CA ASP A 25 -3.77 -11.62 8.16
C ASP A 25 -3.62 -10.10 8.22
N LEU A 26 -3.32 -9.47 7.07
CA LEU A 26 -3.17 -8.02 7.00
C LEU A 26 -4.49 -7.33 7.32
N ARG A 27 -5.59 -7.84 6.79
CA ARG A 27 -6.90 -7.26 7.03
C ARG A 27 -7.25 -7.30 8.51
N GLU A 28 -7.01 -8.43 9.17
CA GLU A 28 -7.30 -8.56 10.59
C GLU A 28 -6.47 -7.58 11.41
N GLU A 29 -5.18 -7.50 11.15
CA GLU A 29 -4.28 -6.65 11.91
C GLU A 29 -4.53 -5.17 11.64
N LEU A 30 -4.64 -4.78 10.38
CA LEU A 30 -4.75 -3.38 10.00
C LEU A 30 -6.14 -2.79 10.28
N SER A 31 -7.18 -3.63 10.35
CA SER A 31 -8.53 -3.14 10.66
C SER A 31 -8.65 -2.57 12.06
N LYS A 32 -7.69 -2.82 12.92
CA LYS A 32 -7.67 -2.24 14.26
C LYS A 32 -7.45 -0.74 14.23
N GLU A 33 -6.82 -0.23 13.18
CA GLU A 33 -6.50 1.20 13.07
C GLU A 33 -7.05 1.83 11.80
N PHE A 34 -7.17 1.09 10.71
CA PHE A 34 -7.50 1.62 9.39
C PHE A 34 -8.80 1.02 8.88
N ASP A 35 -9.43 1.70 7.91
CA ASP A 35 -10.60 1.18 7.23
C ASP A 35 -10.13 0.40 5.99
N ILE A 36 -10.18 -0.92 6.03
CA ILE A 36 -9.78 -1.77 4.92
C ILE A 36 -10.96 -1.88 3.97
N VAL A 37 -10.87 -1.15 2.86
CA VAL A 37 -12.01 -1.01 1.94
C VAL A 37 -12.11 -2.13 0.92
N GLY A 38 -11.06 -2.94 0.76
CA GLY A 38 -11.11 -4.07 -0.15
C GLY A 38 -9.78 -4.77 -0.27
N THR A 39 -9.78 -5.85 -1.06
CA THR A 39 -8.58 -6.61 -1.37
C THR A 39 -8.55 -6.93 -2.86
N ALA A 40 -7.34 -7.16 -3.39
CA ALA A 40 -7.13 -7.54 -4.78
C ALA A 40 -6.06 -8.62 -4.84
N GLY A 41 -6.21 -9.60 -5.74
CA GLY A 41 -5.31 -10.74 -5.84
C GLY A 41 -4.32 -10.66 -6.97
N ASN A 42 -4.40 -9.63 -7.81
CA ASN A 42 -3.45 -9.41 -8.89
C ASN A 42 -3.44 -7.92 -9.26
N GLY A 43 -2.49 -7.55 -10.13
CA GLY A 43 -2.32 -6.13 -10.47
C GLY A 43 -3.48 -5.51 -11.21
N GLU A 44 -4.15 -6.28 -12.07
CA GLU A 44 -5.30 -5.77 -12.82
C GLU A 44 -6.46 -5.48 -11.86
N GLU A 45 -6.73 -6.41 -10.93
CA GLU A 45 -7.75 -6.19 -9.92
C GLU A 45 -7.42 -4.99 -9.04
N ALA A 46 -6.14 -4.79 -8.73
CA ALA A 46 -5.71 -3.65 -7.93
C ALA A 46 -6.02 -2.34 -8.64
N VAL A 47 -5.73 -2.24 -9.94
CA VAL A 47 -6.03 -1.04 -10.73
C VAL A 47 -7.53 -0.77 -10.70
N GLN A 48 -8.34 -1.79 -10.97
CA GLN A 48 -9.80 -1.63 -11.00
C GLN A 48 -10.35 -1.23 -9.64
N ALA A 49 -9.84 -1.85 -8.58
CA ALA A 49 -10.30 -1.55 -7.23
C ALA A 49 -9.96 -0.11 -6.82
N VAL A 50 -8.79 0.40 -7.19
CA VAL A 50 -8.43 1.79 -6.92
C VAL A 50 -9.42 2.73 -7.61
N LEU A 51 -9.76 2.46 -8.85
CA LEU A 51 -10.68 3.32 -9.59
C LEU A 51 -12.09 3.28 -9.00
N GLN A 52 -12.51 2.14 -8.48
CA GLN A 52 -13.87 1.99 -7.92
C GLN A 52 -13.97 2.49 -6.48
N LEU A 53 -12.95 2.24 -5.67
CA LEU A 53 -13.04 2.46 -4.23
C LEU A 53 -12.38 3.75 -3.77
N ASP A 54 -11.52 4.34 -4.59
CA ASP A 54 -10.84 5.60 -4.28
C ASP A 54 -10.18 5.57 -2.89
N PRO A 55 -9.27 4.60 -2.65
CA PRO A 55 -8.64 4.51 -1.32
C PRO A 55 -7.61 5.61 -1.12
N ASP A 56 -7.30 5.89 0.14
CA ASP A 56 -6.23 6.83 0.47
C ASP A 56 -4.86 6.20 0.22
N VAL A 57 -4.72 4.92 0.57
CA VAL A 57 -3.45 4.20 0.43
C VAL A 57 -3.72 2.83 -0.17
N LEU A 58 -2.89 2.45 -1.13
CA LEU A 58 -2.84 1.08 -1.66
C LEU A 58 -1.58 0.41 -1.13
N VAL A 59 -1.73 -0.68 -0.39
CA VAL A 59 -0.63 -1.53 0.03
C VAL A 59 -0.54 -2.68 -0.96
N ILE A 60 0.56 -2.82 -1.69
CA ILE A 60 0.65 -3.72 -2.83
C ILE A 60 1.98 -4.45 -2.87
N ASP A 61 1.95 -5.74 -3.21
CA ASP A 61 3.17 -6.51 -3.47
C ASP A 61 3.62 -6.30 -4.91
N ILE A 62 4.92 -6.47 -5.15
CA ILE A 62 5.47 -6.42 -6.51
C ILE A 62 5.15 -7.71 -7.26
N ALA A 63 5.36 -8.86 -6.63
CA ALA A 63 5.24 -10.16 -7.30
C ALA A 63 3.78 -10.62 -7.31
N MET A 64 3.08 -10.29 -8.38
CA MET A 64 1.69 -10.70 -8.57
C MET A 64 1.46 -11.15 -10.02
N PRO A 65 0.54 -12.10 -10.26
CA PRO A 65 0.25 -12.55 -11.62
C PRO A 65 -0.57 -11.52 -12.39
N VAL A 66 -0.70 -11.73 -13.68
CA VAL A 66 -1.46 -10.93 -14.66
C VAL A 66 -0.77 -9.61 -14.90
N LEU A 67 -0.62 -8.79 -13.86
CA LEU A 67 0.05 -7.50 -13.92
C LEU A 67 0.78 -7.36 -12.58
N ASN A 68 2.11 -7.18 -12.60
CA ASN A 68 2.84 -7.07 -11.34
C ASN A 68 2.61 -5.71 -10.67
N GLY A 69 3.06 -5.59 -9.42
CA GLY A 69 2.78 -4.39 -8.63
C GLY A 69 3.39 -3.12 -9.19
N ILE A 70 4.56 -3.21 -9.82
CA ILE A 70 5.22 -2.03 -10.40
C ILE A 70 4.44 -1.56 -11.63
N GLN A 71 4.01 -2.50 -12.48
CA GLN A 71 3.18 -2.16 -13.64
C GLN A 71 1.84 -1.57 -13.20
N ALA A 72 1.22 -2.16 -12.18
CA ALA A 72 -0.04 -1.65 -11.63
C ALA A 72 0.15 -0.23 -11.09
N SER A 73 1.24 0.01 -10.38
CA SER A 73 1.56 1.32 -9.80
C SER A 73 1.66 2.38 -10.89
N SER A 74 2.37 2.09 -11.97
CA SER A 74 2.47 3.02 -13.10
C SER A 74 1.11 3.38 -13.67
N ARG A 75 0.24 2.39 -13.84
CA ARG A 75 -1.10 2.63 -14.39
C ARG A 75 -1.96 3.44 -13.43
N ILE A 76 -1.86 3.15 -12.14
CA ILE A 76 -2.61 3.87 -11.12
C ILE A 76 -2.16 5.33 -11.04
N ARG A 77 -0.85 5.59 -11.10
CA ARG A 77 -0.35 6.96 -11.05
C ARG A 77 -0.91 7.81 -12.18
N LYS A 78 -1.06 7.23 -13.36
CA LYS A 78 -1.61 7.96 -14.51
C LYS A 78 -3.10 8.17 -14.38
N ALA A 79 -3.83 7.15 -13.90
CA ALA A 79 -5.30 7.17 -13.90
C ALA A 79 -5.89 7.76 -12.63
N HIS A 80 -5.18 7.64 -11.49
CA HIS A 80 -5.75 8.03 -10.20
C HIS A 80 -4.63 8.46 -9.23
N PRO A 81 -3.97 9.63 -9.50
CA PRO A 81 -2.79 10.03 -8.75
C PRO A 81 -3.02 10.36 -7.27
N ARG A 82 -4.27 10.46 -6.83
CA ARG A 82 -4.58 10.76 -5.43
C ARG A 82 -4.22 9.62 -4.48
N THR A 83 -4.38 8.37 -4.92
CA THR A 83 -4.09 7.22 -4.07
C THR A 83 -2.57 7.09 -3.87
N LYS A 84 -2.14 7.03 -2.62
CA LYS A 84 -0.72 6.81 -2.31
C LYS A 84 -0.41 5.33 -2.41
N ILE A 85 0.74 5.00 -2.98
CA ILE A 85 1.12 3.62 -3.24
C ILE A 85 2.25 3.24 -2.29
N LEU A 86 2.03 2.17 -1.52
CA LEU A 86 2.98 1.66 -0.54
C LEU A 86 3.24 0.20 -0.86
N PHE A 87 4.47 -0.10 -1.28
CA PHE A 87 4.83 -1.50 -1.54
C PHE A 87 5.13 -2.24 -0.25
N LEU A 88 4.62 -3.47 -0.16
CA LEU A 88 4.93 -4.41 0.91
C LEU A 88 5.38 -5.70 0.23
N THR A 89 6.68 -6.00 0.26
CA THR A 89 7.23 -7.06 -0.56
C THR A 89 8.44 -7.71 0.10
N ILE A 90 8.77 -8.93 -0.35
CA ILE A 90 9.99 -9.61 0.12
C ILE A 90 11.24 -9.11 -0.60
N ASN A 91 11.08 -8.36 -1.69
CA ASN A 91 12.22 -7.92 -2.50
C ASN A 91 12.95 -6.76 -1.80
N GLU A 92 14.26 -6.89 -1.65
CA GLU A 92 15.08 -5.87 -0.96
C GLU A 92 16.18 -5.31 -1.86
N GLN A 93 16.26 -5.74 -3.11
CA GLN A 93 17.28 -5.27 -4.03
C GLN A 93 17.03 -3.82 -4.45
N ALA A 94 18.12 -3.08 -4.62
CA ALA A 94 18.03 -1.66 -4.99
C ALA A 94 17.28 -1.43 -6.29
N GLU A 95 17.38 -2.36 -7.25
CA GLU A 95 16.68 -2.24 -8.53
C GLU A 95 15.16 -2.22 -8.35
N TYR A 96 14.64 -3.08 -7.47
CA TYR A 96 13.19 -3.10 -7.21
C TYR A 96 12.73 -1.83 -6.50
N ILE A 97 13.52 -1.36 -5.54
CA ILE A 97 13.21 -0.13 -4.81
C ILE A 97 13.18 1.06 -5.76
N SER A 98 14.21 1.17 -6.61
CA SER A 98 14.30 2.24 -7.59
C SER A 98 13.13 2.19 -8.57
N ALA A 99 12.81 1.00 -9.08
CA ALA A 99 11.69 0.83 -10.02
C ALA A 99 10.36 1.20 -9.37
N ALA A 100 10.17 0.85 -8.10
CA ALA A 100 8.93 1.15 -7.38
C ALA A 100 8.73 2.65 -7.25
N PHE A 101 9.76 3.38 -6.81
CA PHE A 101 9.63 4.82 -6.66
C PHE A 101 9.50 5.53 -8.00
N SER A 102 10.18 5.02 -9.03
CA SER A 102 10.02 5.56 -10.40
C SER A 102 8.60 5.34 -10.92
N ALA A 103 7.94 4.27 -10.49
CA ALA A 103 6.56 3.99 -10.89
C ALA A 103 5.54 4.76 -10.06
N GLY A 104 5.99 5.59 -9.12
CA GLY A 104 5.11 6.48 -8.37
C GLY A 104 4.84 6.07 -6.94
N ALA A 105 5.59 5.11 -6.38
CA ALA A 105 5.42 4.72 -5.00
C ALA A 105 5.75 5.85 -4.05
N SER A 106 5.02 5.93 -2.94
CA SER A 106 5.31 6.83 -1.84
C SER A 106 6.06 6.10 -0.73
N GLY A 107 5.95 4.77 -0.66
CA GLY A 107 6.62 4.02 0.39
C GLY A 107 7.00 2.62 -0.04
N TYR A 108 7.91 2.02 0.73
CA TYR A 108 8.42 0.69 0.46
C TYR A 108 8.77 0.03 1.80
N VAL A 109 8.06 -1.05 2.12
CA VAL A 109 8.24 -1.80 3.36
C VAL A 109 8.55 -3.25 2.99
N THR A 110 9.56 -3.85 3.61
CA THR A 110 9.81 -5.27 3.38
C THR A 110 8.92 -6.11 4.28
N LYS A 111 8.51 -7.28 3.80
CA LYS A 111 7.63 -8.17 4.59
C LYS A 111 8.32 -8.61 5.87
N ARG A 112 9.64 -8.66 5.89
CA ARG A 112 10.42 -8.97 7.07
C ARG A 112 10.20 -7.95 8.18
N ARG A 113 9.88 -6.70 7.83
CA ARG A 113 9.67 -5.61 8.79
C ARG A 113 8.19 -5.20 8.91
N LEU A 114 7.30 -6.07 8.49
CA LEU A 114 5.87 -5.78 8.43
C LEU A 114 5.34 -5.32 9.81
N ALA A 115 5.64 -6.08 10.84
CA ALA A 115 5.08 -5.82 12.17
C ALA A 115 5.55 -4.48 12.75
N SER A 116 6.78 -4.06 12.45
CA SER A 116 7.32 -2.83 13.02
C SER A 116 7.06 -1.60 12.15
N ASP A 117 6.94 -1.77 10.83
CA ASP A 117 6.99 -0.63 9.92
C ASP A 117 5.66 -0.32 9.21
N LEU A 118 4.79 -1.32 9.01
CA LEU A 118 3.69 -1.14 8.05
C LEU A 118 2.68 -0.07 8.50
N ALA A 119 2.22 -0.12 9.73
CA ALA A 119 1.23 0.86 10.20
C ALA A 119 1.81 2.28 10.16
N THR A 120 3.06 2.44 10.58
CA THR A 120 3.73 3.75 10.51
C THR A 120 3.83 4.23 9.08
N ALA A 121 4.21 3.33 8.16
CA ALA A 121 4.34 3.68 6.75
C ALA A 121 3.02 4.14 6.15
N ILE A 122 1.92 3.45 6.49
CA ILE A 122 0.59 3.84 6.01
C ILE A 122 0.26 5.26 6.49
N ARG A 123 0.50 5.55 7.76
CA ARG A 123 0.22 6.88 8.31
C ARG A 123 1.07 7.93 7.62
N GLU A 124 2.37 7.65 7.42
CA GLU A 124 3.29 8.62 6.82
C GLU A 124 2.92 8.93 5.37
N VAL A 125 2.67 7.89 4.56
CA VAL A 125 2.34 8.14 3.15
C VAL A 125 0.99 8.82 3.01
N SER A 126 0.05 8.57 3.92
CA SER A 126 -1.25 9.22 3.86
C SER A 126 -1.13 10.73 4.13
N LEU A 127 -0.10 11.14 4.86
CA LEU A 127 0.19 12.55 5.12
C LEU A 127 0.98 13.21 3.99
N GLY A 128 1.36 12.45 2.98
CA GLY A 128 2.16 12.97 1.87
C GLY A 128 3.65 12.78 2.03
N ASN A 129 4.08 12.12 3.11
CA ASN A 129 5.50 11.81 3.32
C ASN A 129 5.89 10.54 2.58
N THR A 130 7.19 10.34 2.37
CA THR A 130 7.68 9.08 1.85
C THR A 130 8.14 8.18 2.99
N PHE A 131 8.18 6.88 2.75
CA PHE A 131 8.65 5.93 3.75
C PHE A 131 9.49 4.84 3.08
N LEU A 132 10.63 4.54 3.68
CA LEU A 132 11.47 3.43 3.25
C LEU A 132 11.92 2.70 4.51
N SER A 133 11.74 1.37 4.55
CA SER A 133 12.17 0.59 5.71
C SER A 133 13.65 0.91 6.02
N PRO A 134 13.98 1.20 7.29
CA PRO A 134 15.30 1.76 7.62
C PRO A 134 16.48 0.91 7.14
N SER A 135 16.34 -0.42 7.14
CA SER A 135 17.41 -1.30 6.70
C SER A 135 17.74 -1.16 5.22
N LEU A 136 16.83 -0.57 4.44
CA LEU A 136 16.99 -0.41 2.98
C LEU A 136 17.59 0.93 2.61
N GLY A 137 17.61 1.87 3.52
CA GLY A 137 18.11 3.21 3.24
C GLY A 137 19.62 3.34 3.36
N LYS A 138 20.30 2.24 3.56
CA LYS A 138 21.76 2.26 3.72
C LYS A 138 22.49 2.01 2.43
#